data_2fc099963b37fc44d202c1c4ccc98eb9
#
_entry.id   2fc099963b37fc44d202c1c4ccc98eb9
#
_cell.length_a   1.000
_cell.length_b   1.000
_cell.length_c   1.000
_cell.angle_alpha   90.00
_cell.angle_beta   90.00
_cell.angle_gamma   90.00
#
_symmetry.space_group_name_H-M   'P 1'
#
loop_
_entity.id
_entity.type
_entity.pdbx_description
1 polymer ?
#
loop_
_entity_poly.entity_id
_entity_poly.type
_entity_poly.pdbx_seq_one_letter_code
_entity_poly.pdbx_strand_id
1 'polypeptide(L)'
;LLSRRQRQMCIRDSCMIDMFDTIGTLVGTASRVGMVDQDGNMPQMKEALLSDAIGTVAGACTGTSTVTTFIESASGVEAGGRTGLTALTAGILFLACMFLAPIAAVIPGAATSAALIYVGVLMLQGLKNVDFSDMDQMLPVSIMLIGMPISGSIGHAIGLGLISYTFVKVLSGKAKDVSVLTYVISALFLVKFFAVV
;
A
#
# COMPACT_ATOMS: atom_id res chain seq x y z
N LEU A 1 26.73 -7.38 -11.19
CA LEU A 1 27.07 -6.69 -9.93
C LEU A 1 26.57 -5.26 -9.99
N LEU A 2 25.41 -5.02 -9.38
CA LEU A 2 24.84 -3.69 -9.25
C LEU A 2 25.82 -2.76 -8.51
N SER A 3 26.07 -1.59 -9.10
CA SER A 3 26.87 -0.52 -8.47
C SER A 3 26.34 -0.23 -7.05
N ARG A 4 27.22 0.17 -6.14
CA ARG A 4 26.81 0.59 -4.77
C ARG A 4 25.68 1.63 -4.80
N ARG A 5 25.72 2.57 -5.75
CA ARG A 5 24.65 3.57 -5.95
C ARG A 5 23.31 2.95 -6.33
N GLN A 6 23.31 2.01 -7.27
CA GLN A 6 22.10 1.31 -7.68
C GLN A 6 21.51 0.48 -6.53
N ARG A 7 22.36 -0.17 -5.73
CA ARG A 7 21.90 -0.92 -4.55
C ARG A 7 21.26 -0.03 -3.50
N GLN A 8 21.85 1.14 -3.22
CA GLN A 8 21.28 2.10 -2.28
C GLN A 8 19.96 2.72 -2.80
N MET A 9 19.86 3.00 -4.09
CA MET A 9 18.62 3.46 -4.71
C MET A 9 17.52 2.40 -4.60
N CYS A 10 17.81 1.14 -4.93
CA CYS A 10 16.85 0.04 -4.77
C CYS A 10 16.36 -0.11 -3.32
N ILE A 11 17.24 -0.04 -2.33
CA ILE A 11 16.87 -0.16 -0.92
C ILE A 11 15.96 1.01 -0.49
N ARG A 12 16.30 2.23 -0.84
CA ARG A 12 15.49 3.41 -0.52
C ARG A 12 14.12 3.37 -1.18
N ASP A 13 14.06 3.00 -2.46
CA ASP A 13 12.83 2.88 -3.21
C ASP A 13 11.93 1.78 -2.66
N SER A 14 12.50 0.61 -2.34
CA SER A 14 11.76 -0.48 -1.73
C SER A 14 11.19 -0.09 -0.36
N CYS A 15 11.96 0.58 0.48
CA CYS A 15 11.52 1.04 1.80
C CYS A 15 10.37 2.06 1.70
N MET A 16 10.45 3.01 0.77
CA MET A 16 9.37 4.00 0.57
C MET A 16 8.09 3.34 0.05
N ILE A 17 8.21 2.44 -0.92
CA ILE A 17 7.06 1.73 -1.49
C ILE A 17 6.41 0.86 -0.41
N ASP A 18 7.20 0.11 0.35
CA ASP A 18 6.76 -0.74 1.45
C ASP A 18 5.99 0.05 2.51
N MET A 19 6.53 1.20 2.92
CA MET A 19 5.87 2.08 3.88
C MET A 19 4.51 2.61 3.36
N PHE A 20 4.44 3.06 2.10
CA PHE A 20 3.18 3.55 1.53
C PHE A 20 2.18 2.43 1.32
N ASP A 21 2.63 1.25 0.91
CA ASP A 21 1.79 0.07 0.73
C ASP A 21 1.20 -0.37 2.08
N THR A 22 2.01 -0.47 3.12
CA THR A 22 1.57 -0.81 4.48
C THR A 22 0.59 0.23 5.02
N ILE A 23 0.85 1.54 4.89
CA ILE A 23 -0.07 2.58 5.34
C ILE A 23 -1.39 2.49 4.57
N GLY A 24 -1.34 2.33 3.26
CA GLY A 24 -2.53 2.22 2.40
C GLY A 24 -3.39 1.02 2.76
N THR A 25 -2.79 -0.15 2.95
CA THR A 25 -3.49 -1.39 3.32
C THR A 25 -4.03 -1.34 4.75
N LEU A 26 -3.29 -0.76 5.71
CA LEU A 26 -3.75 -0.58 7.08
C LEU A 26 -4.95 0.36 7.15
N VAL A 27 -4.88 1.52 6.52
CA VAL A 27 -6.01 2.47 6.47
C VAL A 27 -7.20 1.86 5.72
N GLY A 28 -6.95 1.18 4.59
CA GLY A 28 -7.98 0.50 3.82
C GLY A 28 -8.70 -0.59 4.60
N THR A 29 -7.99 -1.41 5.36
CA THR A 29 -8.58 -2.46 6.20
C THR A 29 -9.22 -1.89 7.45
N ALA A 30 -8.62 -0.90 8.12
CA ALA A 30 -9.14 -0.26 9.32
C ALA A 30 -10.45 0.51 9.05
N SER A 31 -10.57 1.14 7.89
CA SER A 31 -11.80 1.84 7.49
C SER A 31 -13.00 0.89 7.38
N ARG A 32 -12.76 -0.39 7.04
CA ARG A 32 -13.79 -1.44 6.98
C ARG A 32 -14.36 -1.82 8.34
N VAL A 33 -13.55 -1.69 9.38
CA VAL A 33 -13.93 -2.03 10.77
C VAL A 33 -14.46 -0.81 11.52
N GLY A 34 -14.39 0.38 10.90
CA GLY A 34 -14.78 1.63 11.55
C GLY A 34 -13.75 2.07 12.60
N MET A 35 -12.48 1.70 12.45
CA MET A 35 -11.37 2.12 13.32
C MET A 35 -10.68 3.40 12.86
N VAL A 36 -11.14 3.97 11.76
CA VAL A 36 -10.64 5.23 11.21
C VAL A 36 -11.60 6.34 11.60
N ASP A 37 -11.09 7.41 12.18
CA ASP A 37 -11.85 8.60 12.54
C ASP A 37 -12.33 9.36 11.30
N GLN A 38 -13.25 10.31 11.49
CA GLN A 38 -13.78 11.17 10.40
C GLN A 38 -12.66 11.96 9.70
N ASP A 39 -11.57 12.23 10.39
CA ASP A 39 -10.38 12.91 9.86
C ASP A 39 -9.40 11.96 9.12
N GLY A 40 -9.75 10.68 8.99
CA GLY A 40 -8.89 9.68 8.34
C GLY A 40 -7.74 9.16 9.20
N ASN A 41 -7.70 9.52 10.49
CA ASN A 41 -6.66 9.06 11.40
C ASN A 41 -7.02 7.71 12.02
N MET A 42 -6.04 6.83 12.09
CA MET A 42 -6.11 5.55 12.81
C MET A 42 -5.34 5.69 14.14
N PRO A 43 -6.02 5.63 15.30
CA PRO A 43 -5.37 5.85 16.60
C PRO A 43 -4.22 4.88 16.89
N GLN A 44 -4.31 3.64 16.39
CA GLN A 44 -3.33 2.56 16.59
C GLN A 44 -2.31 2.43 15.45
N MET A 45 -2.17 3.45 14.60
CA MET A 45 -1.25 3.41 13.45
C MET A 45 0.20 3.15 13.87
N LYS A 46 0.64 3.72 15.00
CA LYS A 46 2.02 3.55 15.47
C LYS A 46 2.33 2.12 15.86
N GLU A 47 1.42 1.47 16.57
CA GLU A 47 1.55 0.08 17.01
C GLU A 47 1.51 -0.88 15.81
N ALA A 48 0.65 -0.59 14.84
CA ALA A 48 0.54 -1.36 13.62
C ALA A 48 1.83 -1.27 12.77
N LEU A 49 2.36 -0.06 12.56
CA LEU A 49 3.62 0.15 11.84
C LEU A 49 4.83 -0.45 12.59
N LEU A 50 4.83 -0.40 13.92
CA LEU A 50 5.88 -1.05 14.71
C LEU A 50 5.85 -2.57 14.56
N SER A 51 4.65 -3.16 14.55
CA SER A 51 4.47 -4.60 14.32
C SER A 51 4.97 -5.03 12.95
N ASP A 52 4.66 -4.24 11.92
CA ASP A 52 5.13 -4.44 10.54
C ASP A 52 6.65 -4.35 10.43
N ALA A 53 7.26 -3.35 11.06
CA ALA A 53 8.70 -3.19 11.12
C ALA A 53 9.40 -4.38 11.81
N ILE A 54 8.84 -4.88 12.92
CA ILE A 54 9.36 -6.07 13.62
C ILE A 54 9.26 -7.30 12.70
N GLY A 55 8.13 -7.46 12.00
CA GLY A 55 7.92 -8.52 11.02
C GLY A 55 8.96 -8.46 9.90
N THR A 56 9.23 -7.28 9.36
CA THR A 56 10.23 -7.06 8.30
C THR A 56 11.65 -7.40 8.78
N VAL A 57 12.02 -7.03 10.01
CA VAL A 57 13.32 -7.40 10.60
C VAL A 57 13.43 -8.92 10.76
N ALA A 58 12.39 -9.58 11.25
CA ALA A 58 12.36 -11.04 11.38
C ALA A 58 12.47 -11.72 9.99
N GLY A 59 11.76 -11.20 8.98
CA GLY A 59 11.86 -11.65 7.60
C GLY A 59 13.27 -11.50 7.03
N ALA A 60 13.92 -10.37 7.27
CA ALA A 60 15.30 -10.13 6.86
C ALA A 60 16.28 -11.13 7.50
N CYS A 61 16.06 -11.49 8.78
CA CYS A 61 16.88 -12.51 9.47
C CYS A 61 16.70 -13.92 8.87
N THR A 62 15.51 -14.20 8.35
CA THR A 62 15.23 -15.51 7.68
C THR A 62 15.59 -15.50 6.20
N GLY A 63 16.01 -14.36 5.64
CA GLY A 63 16.41 -14.22 4.24
C GLY A 63 15.26 -14.06 3.26
N THR A 64 14.07 -13.64 3.76
CA THR A 64 12.92 -13.30 2.91
C THR A 64 12.94 -11.83 2.48
N SER A 65 12.07 -11.47 1.54
CA SER A 65 11.79 -10.07 1.22
C SER A 65 11.08 -9.38 2.40
N THR A 66 10.78 -8.07 2.25
CA THR A 66 9.99 -7.31 3.23
C THR A 66 8.68 -8.03 3.57
N VAL A 67 8.32 -7.98 4.86
CA VAL A 67 7.04 -8.49 5.35
C VAL A 67 6.11 -7.28 5.44
N THR A 68 5.11 -7.23 4.59
CA THR A 68 4.15 -6.13 4.53
C THR A 68 2.73 -6.61 4.83
N THR A 69 1.85 -5.70 5.17
CA THR A 69 0.44 -6.00 5.40
C THR A 69 -0.25 -6.33 4.08
N PHE A 70 -0.92 -7.49 4.02
CA PHE A 70 -1.62 -7.94 2.81
C PHE A 70 -3.03 -7.37 2.72
N ILE A 71 -3.40 -6.90 1.54
CA ILE A 71 -4.73 -6.37 1.23
C ILE A 71 -5.82 -7.45 1.32
N GLU A 72 -5.45 -8.72 1.11
CA GLU A 72 -6.32 -9.89 1.24
C GLU A 72 -6.86 -10.07 2.65
N SER A 73 -6.18 -9.51 3.66
CA SER A 73 -6.66 -9.46 5.05
C SER A 73 -8.03 -8.75 5.17
N ALA A 74 -8.37 -7.87 4.23
CA ALA A 74 -9.67 -7.22 4.19
C ALA A 74 -10.82 -8.23 4.05
N SER A 75 -10.63 -9.34 3.35
CA SER A 75 -11.63 -10.40 3.23
C SER A 75 -11.89 -11.11 4.56
N GLY A 76 -10.82 -11.33 5.35
CA GLY A 76 -10.94 -11.90 6.70
C GLY A 76 -11.65 -10.96 7.67
N VAL A 77 -11.40 -9.66 7.54
CA VAL A 77 -12.07 -8.61 8.32
C VAL A 77 -13.57 -8.53 7.97
N GLU A 78 -13.94 -8.63 6.71
CA GLU A 78 -15.34 -8.69 6.27
C GLU A 78 -16.05 -9.96 6.74
N ALA A 79 -15.36 -11.09 6.79
CA ALA A 79 -15.88 -12.33 7.36
C ALA A 79 -16.09 -12.28 8.89
N GLY A 80 -15.72 -11.16 9.54
CA GLY A 80 -15.94 -10.94 10.98
C GLY A 80 -14.68 -11.10 11.85
N GLY A 81 -13.50 -11.29 11.27
CA GLY A 81 -12.24 -11.35 11.98
C GLY A 81 -11.83 -9.98 12.52
N ARG A 82 -11.93 -9.78 13.85
CA ARG A 82 -11.67 -8.48 14.50
C ARG A 82 -10.67 -8.54 15.65
N THR A 83 -10.03 -9.68 15.85
CA THR A 83 -9.12 -9.90 16.97
C THR A 83 -7.79 -10.42 16.49
N GLY A 84 -6.74 -10.23 17.29
CA GLY A 84 -5.40 -10.79 17.01
C GLY A 84 -5.39 -12.32 16.88
N LEU A 85 -6.40 -13.02 17.40
CA LEU A 85 -6.56 -14.46 17.21
C LEU A 85 -6.74 -14.84 15.75
N THR A 86 -7.41 -13.99 14.96
CA THR A 86 -7.56 -14.21 13.50
C THR A 86 -6.21 -14.20 12.80
N ALA A 87 -5.34 -13.25 13.15
CA ALA A 87 -3.99 -13.17 12.61
C ALA A 87 -3.12 -14.35 13.07
N LEU A 88 -3.25 -14.77 14.33
CA LEU A 88 -2.53 -15.92 14.88
C LEU A 88 -2.94 -17.23 14.18
N THR A 89 -4.23 -17.45 13.99
CA THR A 89 -4.73 -18.64 13.27
C THR A 89 -4.28 -18.66 11.80
N ALA A 90 -4.30 -17.51 11.13
CA ALA A 90 -3.76 -17.37 9.78
C ALA A 90 -2.26 -17.72 9.73
N GLY A 91 -1.47 -17.21 10.68
CA GLY A 91 -0.04 -17.53 10.79
C GLY A 91 0.23 -19.03 11.00
N ILE A 92 -0.53 -19.68 11.88
CA ILE A 92 -0.42 -21.13 12.11
C ILE A 92 -0.79 -21.92 10.83
N LEU A 93 -1.84 -21.50 10.14
CA LEU A 93 -2.25 -22.12 8.87
C LEU A 93 -1.17 -21.94 7.78
N PHE A 94 -0.51 -20.78 7.70
CA PHE A 94 0.62 -20.57 6.79
C PHE A 94 1.78 -21.51 7.10
N LEU A 95 2.11 -21.71 8.38
CA LEU A 95 3.14 -22.70 8.78
C LEU A 95 2.74 -24.13 8.38
N ALA A 96 1.48 -24.49 8.57
CA ALA A 96 0.96 -25.78 8.12
C ALA A 96 1.02 -25.94 6.58
N CYS A 97 0.73 -24.87 5.85
CA CYS A 97 0.80 -24.85 4.38
C CYS A 97 2.24 -25.03 3.84
N MET A 98 3.28 -24.78 4.63
CA MET A 98 4.65 -25.10 4.20
C MET A 98 4.82 -26.61 3.88
N PHE A 99 4.17 -27.48 4.63
CA PHE A 99 4.17 -28.92 4.34
C PHE A 99 3.35 -29.30 3.10
N LEU A 100 2.41 -28.43 2.71
CA LEU A 100 1.52 -28.59 1.57
C LEU A 100 2.02 -27.81 0.33
N ALA A 101 3.20 -27.21 0.39
CA ALA A 101 3.78 -26.42 -0.69
C ALA A 101 3.75 -27.11 -2.07
N PRO A 102 4.01 -28.44 -2.20
CA PRO A 102 3.90 -29.14 -3.49
C PRO A 102 2.48 -29.11 -4.07
N ILE A 103 1.45 -29.11 -3.21
CA ILE A 103 0.04 -29.05 -3.61
C ILE A 103 -0.32 -27.64 -4.05
N ALA A 104 0.19 -26.64 -3.35
CA ALA A 104 -0.02 -25.23 -3.70
C ALA A 104 0.51 -24.88 -5.11
N ALA A 105 1.59 -25.52 -5.54
CA ALA A 105 2.17 -25.36 -6.88
C ALA A 105 1.25 -25.84 -8.02
N VAL A 106 0.23 -26.68 -7.72
CA VAL A 106 -0.73 -27.20 -8.69
C VAL A 106 -1.89 -26.21 -8.90
N ILE A 107 -2.06 -25.21 -8.00
CA ILE A 107 -3.16 -24.24 -8.10
C ILE A 107 -2.94 -23.36 -9.34
N PRO A 108 -3.86 -23.36 -10.32
CA PRO A 108 -3.68 -22.53 -11.50
C PRO A 108 -3.84 -21.05 -11.17
N GLY A 109 -3.05 -20.20 -11.83
CA GLY A 109 -3.10 -18.74 -11.64
C GLY A 109 -4.47 -18.11 -11.89
N ALA A 110 -5.32 -18.76 -12.69
CA ALA A 110 -6.70 -18.33 -12.92
C ALA A 110 -7.56 -18.36 -11.65
N ALA A 111 -7.32 -19.32 -10.75
CA ALA A 111 -8.05 -19.39 -9.48
C ALA A 111 -7.65 -18.29 -8.51
N THR A 112 -6.35 -17.99 -8.42
CA THR A 112 -5.82 -16.90 -7.59
C THR A 112 -6.24 -15.52 -8.11
N SER A 113 -6.30 -15.35 -9.44
CA SER A 113 -6.77 -14.10 -10.07
C SER A 113 -8.22 -13.77 -9.71
N ALA A 114 -9.10 -14.77 -9.62
CA ALA A 114 -10.49 -14.54 -9.21
C ALA A 114 -10.59 -14.00 -7.78
N ALA A 115 -9.79 -14.53 -6.85
CA ALA A 115 -9.73 -14.03 -5.48
C ALA A 115 -9.20 -12.59 -5.41
N LEU A 116 -8.16 -12.27 -6.19
CA LEU A 116 -7.61 -10.91 -6.26
C LEU A 116 -8.61 -9.91 -6.84
N ILE A 117 -9.38 -10.29 -7.86
CA ILE A 117 -10.45 -9.44 -8.40
C ILE A 117 -11.51 -9.17 -7.33
N TYR A 118 -11.92 -10.19 -6.58
CA TYR A 118 -12.87 -10.01 -5.48
C TYR A 118 -12.37 -9.01 -4.44
N VAL A 119 -11.15 -9.18 -3.96
CA VAL A 119 -10.53 -8.24 -3.00
C VAL A 119 -10.40 -6.83 -3.61
N GLY A 120 -10.03 -6.73 -4.89
CA GLY A 120 -9.97 -5.45 -5.60
C GLY A 120 -11.32 -4.72 -5.62
N VAL A 121 -12.41 -5.43 -5.91
CA VAL A 121 -13.77 -4.87 -5.87
C VAL A 121 -14.15 -4.41 -4.45
N LEU A 122 -13.78 -5.16 -3.43
CA LEU A 122 -13.98 -4.72 -2.05
C LEU A 122 -13.24 -3.41 -1.78
N MET A 123 -12.00 -3.26 -2.22
CA MET A 123 -11.21 -2.05 -2.01
C MET A 123 -11.73 -0.82 -2.77
N LEU A 124 -12.37 -1.01 -3.93
CA LEU A 124 -13.01 0.09 -4.66
C LEU A 124 -14.09 0.83 -3.84
N GLN A 125 -14.66 0.19 -2.83
CA GLN A 125 -15.60 0.87 -1.94
C GLN A 125 -14.96 2.04 -1.16
N GLY A 126 -13.64 2.02 -0.94
CA GLY A 126 -12.91 3.13 -0.36
C GLY A 126 -12.99 4.42 -1.18
N LEU A 127 -13.24 4.33 -2.49
CA LEU A 127 -13.44 5.49 -3.36
C LEU A 127 -14.70 6.31 -3.01
N LYS A 128 -15.65 5.74 -2.27
CA LYS A 128 -16.82 6.49 -1.79
C LYS A 128 -16.46 7.68 -0.91
N ASN A 129 -15.30 7.62 -0.25
CA ASN A 129 -14.82 8.67 0.64
C ASN A 129 -14.12 9.81 -0.13
N VAL A 130 -13.92 9.66 -1.44
CA VAL A 130 -13.32 10.68 -2.29
C VAL A 130 -14.42 11.57 -2.84
N ASP A 131 -14.30 12.87 -2.64
CA ASP A 131 -15.21 13.84 -3.23
C ASP A 131 -14.83 14.08 -4.70
N PHE A 132 -15.57 13.43 -5.61
CA PHE A 132 -15.40 13.59 -7.05
C PHE A 132 -15.92 14.94 -7.60
N SER A 133 -16.60 15.74 -6.77
CA SER A 133 -17.02 17.10 -7.14
C SER A 133 -15.86 18.08 -7.01
N ASP A 134 -14.87 17.79 -6.17
CA ASP A 134 -13.68 18.62 -5.97
C ASP A 134 -12.55 18.18 -6.92
N MET A 135 -12.21 19.05 -7.87
CA MET A 135 -11.14 18.82 -8.83
C MET A 135 -9.79 18.57 -8.17
N ASP A 136 -9.58 19.14 -6.98
CA ASP A 136 -8.34 19.00 -6.22
C ASP A 136 -8.10 17.55 -5.75
N GLN A 137 -9.17 16.77 -5.54
CA GLN A 137 -9.14 15.37 -5.12
C GLN A 137 -9.34 14.42 -6.31
N MET A 138 -10.27 14.75 -7.19
CA MET A 138 -10.65 13.90 -8.32
C MET A 138 -9.46 13.62 -9.26
N LEU A 139 -8.70 14.65 -9.62
CA LEU A 139 -7.67 14.54 -10.65
C LEU A 139 -6.48 13.68 -10.20
N PRO A 140 -5.91 13.84 -9.00
CA PRO A 140 -4.85 12.95 -8.51
C PRO A 140 -5.29 11.49 -8.38
N VAL A 141 -6.50 11.24 -7.87
CA VAL A 141 -7.05 9.89 -7.70
C VAL A 141 -7.24 9.22 -9.07
N SER A 142 -7.78 9.96 -10.05
CA SER A 142 -7.95 9.44 -11.41
C SER A 142 -6.62 9.09 -12.08
N ILE A 143 -5.60 9.94 -11.90
CA ILE A 143 -4.24 9.68 -12.42
C ILE A 143 -3.64 8.44 -11.76
N MET A 144 -3.84 8.24 -10.45
CA MET A 144 -3.37 7.04 -9.75
C MET A 144 -4.06 5.77 -10.26
N LEU A 145 -5.40 5.81 -10.40
CA LEU A 145 -6.19 4.67 -10.86
C LEU A 145 -5.80 4.22 -12.28
N ILE A 146 -5.58 5.17 -13.17
CA ILE A 146 -5.19 4.90 -14.56
C ILE A 146 -3.68 4.58 -14.63
N GLY A 147 -2.87 5.30 -13.89
CA GLY A 147 -1.43 5.14 -13.88
C GLY A 147 -0.94 3.79 -13.35
N MET A 148 -1.67 3.19 -12.39
CA MET A 148 -1.29 1.92 -11.79
C MET A 148 -1.26 0.75 -12.81
N PRO A 149 -2.33 0.46 -13.57
CA PRO A 149 -2.30 -0.60 -14.57
C PRO A 149 -1.36 -0.30 -15.75
N ILE A 150 -1.18 0.98 -16.11
CA ILE A 150 -0.30 1.35 -17.23
C ILE A 150 1.17 1.18 -16.85
N SER A 151 1.57 1.63 -15.67
CA SER A 151 2.96 1.55 -15.23
C SER A 151 3.37 0.16 -14.71
N GLY A 152 2.38 -0.67 -14.33
CA GLY A 152 2.63 -1.97 -13.68
C GLY A 152 3.37 -1.85 -12.35
N SER A 153 3.43 -0.65 -11.76
CA SER A 153 4.17 -0.37 -10.53
C SER A 153 3.38 0.52 -9.59
N ILE A 154 3.12 0.01 -8.39
CA ILE A 154 2.44 0.75 -7.32
C ILE A 154 3.20 2.05 -6.98
N GLY A 155 4.53 1.96 -6.88
CA GLY A 155 5.37 3.12 -6.56
C GLY A 155 5.32 4.23 -7.61
N HIS A 156 5.25 3.88 -8.90
CA HIS A 156 5.09 4.88 -9.95
C HIS A 156 3.71 5.55 -9.90
N ALA A 157 2.66 4.77 -9.67
CA ALA A 157 1.30 5.31 -9.56
C ALA A 157 1.15 6.27 -8.37
N ILE A 158 1.67 5.89 -7.19
CA ILE A 158 1.68 6.75 -6.01
C ILE A 158 2.49 8.03 -6.28
N GLY A 159 3.67 7.90 -6.90
CA GLY A 159 4.51 9.03 -7.24
C GLY A 159 3.79 10.02 -8.18
N LEU A 160 3.16 9.52 -9.25
CA LEU A 160 2.37 10.33 -10.18
C LEU A 160 1.18 11.00 -9.48
N GLY A 161 0.49 10.28 -8.60
CA GLY A 161 -0.61 10.80 -7.81
C GLY A 161 -0.20 11.94 -6.88
N LEU A 162 0.90 11.77 -6.13
CA LEU A 162 1.42 12.80 -5.23
C LEU A 162 1.92 14.04 -5.98
N ILE A 163 2.59 13.83 -7.12
CA ILE A 163 3.05 14.94 -7.97
C ILE A 163 1.84 15.72 -8.51
N SER A 164 0.84 15.01 -9.04
CA SER A 164 -0.36 15.64 -9.57
C SER A 164 -1.18 16.35 -8.49
N TYR A 165 -1.28 15.77 -7.29
CA TYR A 165 -1.94 16.41 -6.14
C TYR A 165 -1.25 17.72 -5.76
N THR A 166 0.08 17.68 -5.63
CA THR A 166 0.86 18.87 -5.30
C THR A 166 0.71 19.94 -6.37
N PHE A 167 0.75 19.54 -7.65
CA PHE A 167 0.64 20.45 -8.78
C PHE A 167 -0.75 21.13 -8.83
N VAL A 168 -1.82 20.35 -8.66
CA VAL A 168 -3.21 20.87 -8.66
C VAL A 168 -3.43 21.83 -7.51
N LYS A 169 -3.00 21.48 -6.28
CA LYS A 169 -3.13 22.35 -5.10
C LYS A 169 -2.37 23.65 -5.24
N VAL A 170 -1.20 23.64 -5.87
CA VAL A 170 -0.42 24.85 -6.14
C VAL A 170 -1.15 25.72 -7.17
N LEU A 171 -1.68 25.14 -8.25
CA LEU A 171 -2.44 25.86 -9.28
C LEU A 171 -3.77 26.43 -8.75
N SER A 172 -4.44 25.71 -7.87
CA SER A 172 -5.69 26.17 -7.22
C SER A 172 -5.46 27.25 -6.15
N GLY A 173 -4.22 27.68 -5.92
CA GLY A 173 -3.88 28.70 -4.91
C GLY A 173 -3.97 28.21 -3.46
N LYS A 174 -4.23 26.92 -3.24
CA LYS A 174 -4.34 26.26 -1.93
C LYS A 174 -3.01 25.64 -1.48
N ALA A 175 -1.89 26.22 -1.86
CA ALA A 175 -0.56 25.70 -1.57
C ALA A 175 -0.26 25.54 -0.06
N LYS A 176 -0.94 26.32 0.80
CA LYS A 176 -0.79 26.26 2.26
C LYS A 176 -1.45 25.04 2.90
N ASP A 177 -2.42 24.42 2.23
CA ASP A 177 -3.13 23.25 2.74
C ASP A 177 -2.33 21.95 2.51
N VAL A 178 -1.25 22.02 1.75
CA VAL A 178 -0.38 20.87 1.49
C VAL A 178 0.71 20.82 2.57
N SER A 179 0.83 19.65 3.22
CA SER A 179 1.89 19.42 4.19
C SER A 179 3.27 19.57 3.55
N VAL A 180 4.21 20.15 4.31
CA VAL A 180 5.62 20.25 3.90
C VAL A 180 6.19 18.87 3.55
N LEU A 181 5.78 17.85 4.29
CA LEU A 181 6.18 16.47 4.02
C LEU A 181 5.74 16.01 2.62
N THR A 182 4.54 16.36 2.18
CA THR A 182 4.01 16.02 0.85
C THR A 182 4.85 16.68 -0.25
N TYR A 183 5.26 17.93 -0.06
CA TYR A 183 6.16 18.62 -0.99
C TYR A 183 7.51 17.92 -1.10
N VAL A 184 8.11 17.53 0.02
CA VAL A 184 9.39 16.82 0.05
C VAL A 184 9.29 15.47 -0.68
N ILE A 185 8.23 14.71 -0.40
CA ILE A 185 8.01 13.40 -1.02
C ILE A 185 7.77 13.56 -2.53
N SER A 186 6.94 14.52 -2.94
CA SER A 186 6.70 14.81 -4.37
C SER A 186 7.98 15.20 -5.10
N ALA A 187 8.83 16.02 -4.48
CA ALA A 187 10.13 16.40 -5.03
C ALA A 187 11.06 15.18 -5.15
N LEU A 188 11.08 14.30 -4.17
CA LEU A 188 11.85 13.05 -4.23
C LEU A 188 11.39 12.15 -5.37
N PHE A 189 10.07 12.01 -5.59
CA PHE A 189 9.54 11.25 -6.71
C PHE A 189 9.86 11.90 -8.06
N LEU A 190 9.80 13.23 -8.15
CA LEU A 190 10.23 13.95 -9.36
C LEU A 190 11.69 13.66 -9.69
N VAL A 191 12.59 13.81 -8.71
CA VAL A 191 14.02 13.50 -8.88
C VAL A 191 14.20 12.05 -9.31
N LYS A 192 13.44 11.12 -8.73
CA LYS A 192 13.47 9.70 -9.10
C LYS A 192 13.09 9.49 -10.56
N PHE A 193 12.00 10.12 -11.04
CA PHE A 193 11.57 9.99 -12.44
C PHE A 193 12.61 10.52 -13.43
N PHE A 194 13.28 11.62 -13.07
CA PHE A 194 14.34 12.19 -13.92
C PHE A 194 15.69 11.46 -13.82
N ALA A 195 15.99 10.83 -12.67
CA ALA A 195 17.26 10.14 -12.44
C ALA A 195 17.27 8.68 -12.94
N VAL A 196 16.11 8.10 -13.21
CA VAL A 196 15.97 6.69 -13.65
C VAL A 196 15.73 6.59 -15.16
N VAL A 197 15.54 7.74 -15.85
CA VAL A 197 15.65 7.80 -17.31
C VAL A 197 17.11 7.95 -17.69
#